data_04ee8b93d288400e3b6ba2ebb226f456
#
_entry.id   04ee8b93d288400e3b6ba2ebb226f456
#
_cell.length_a   1.000
_cell.length_b   1.000
_cell.length_c   1.000
_cell.angle_alpha   90.00
_cell.angle_beta   90.00
_cell.angle_gamma   90.00
#
_symmetry.space_group_name_H-M   'P 1'
#
loop_
_entity.id
_entity.type
_entity.pdbx_description
1 polymer ?
#
loop_
_entity_poly.entity_id
_entity_poly.type
_entity_poly.pdbx_seq_one_letter_code
_entity_poly.pdbx_strand_id
1 'polypeptide(L)'
;MYSTAALAGVPQSGAEWDFAGLLKALGTVPDPRKRRGRMYGLVFVLAASLIAVLAGASNFRQVADHVADLPQSLLSQLGARWCYFRMIFAFPGERTIRRLLCDVDADALDRAAGTWLRSNIGVDVGGVSAVAIDGKVLRGSWTDENAQFTLFSAMVQKVGVTIAQVEVPAGTNEITQVEGLLEAMPVANADKVVITADAAHTQRETARHIKDVRGFDYFLQVKGNQPNLLAAVFEKVSPLLKGDPGHSVTERGHGRVNAWDTWVTDAAGIDFPCAVRAACIRRKVFTFAGECKSKELAWILSSAEATAEDFHTYVRSHWGIENKSHYVRDTTWSEDTHQAYTGNGPRVMATLRNLAAGILRLNGVGDIKRTTERIARDRYRALSLLSLRTVTATT
;
A
#
# COMPACT_ATOMS: atom_id res chain seq x y z
N MET A 1 9.45 -37.77 -11.68
CA MET A 1 10.30 -36.63 -12.10
C MET A 1 9.42 -35.43 -12.25
N TYR A 2 9.29 -34.59 -11.20
CA TYR A 2 8.58 -33.32 -11.29
C TYR A 2 9.62 -32.21 -11.47
N SER A 3 9.47 -31.51 -12.58
CA SER A 3 10.35 -30.45 -13.08
C SER A 3 10.54 -29.31 -12.06
N THR A 4 11.78 -28.98 -11.75
CA THR A 4 12.28 -27.85 -10.94
C THR A 4 12.28 -26.51 -11.68
N ALA A 5 11.41 -26.32 -12.66
CA ALA A 5 11.40 -25.14 -13.54
C ALA A 5 10.31 -24.12 -13.17
N ALA A 6 10.32 -23.56 -11.95
CA ALA A 6 9.44 -22.46 -11.55
C ALA A 6 10.07 -21.50 -10.52
N LEU A 7 11.40 -21.33 -10.55
CA LEU A 7 12.13 -20.32 -9.77
C LEU A 7 13.00 -19.38 -10.64
N ALA A 8 12.75 -19.36 -11.94
CA ALA A 8 13.42 -18.44 -12.86
C ALA A 8 12.62 -17.12 -12.90
N GLY A 9 13.07 -16.11 -12.16
CA GLY A 9 12.47 -14.76 -12.19
C GLY A 9 12.64 -13.93 -10.92
N VAL A 10 13.41 -14.40 -9.93
CA VAL A 10 13.79 -13.54 -8.81
C VAL A 10 15.00 -12.71 -9.26
N PRO A 11 14.91 -11.37 -9.29
CA PRO A 11 16.10 -10.55 -9.46
C PRO A 11 17.03 -10.85 -8.28
N GLN A 12 18.20 -11.40 -8.55
CA GLN A 12 19.29 -11.46 -7.58
C GLN A 12 19.87 -10.04 -7.42
N SER A 13 19.12 -9.14 -6.81
CA SER A 13 19.69 -7.99 -6.15
C SER A 13 20.05 -8.46 -4.75
N GLY A 14 21.34 -8.50 -4.41
CA GLY A 14 21.85 -8.94 -3.13
C GLY A 14 21.53 -7.98 -1.96
N ALA A 15 20.31 -7.56 -1.83
CA ALA A 15 19.80 -6.88 -0.66
C ALA A 15 19.43 -7.96 0.36
N GLU A 16 20.33 -8.19 1.32
CA GLU A 16 19.96 -8.90 2.56
C GLU A 16 18.84 -8.09 3.22
N TRP A 17 17.66 -8.70 3.32
CA TRP A 17 16.51 -8.10 4.03
C TRP A 17 16.88 -7.86 5.48
N ASP A 18 16.74 -6.63 5.93
CA ASP A 18 17.10 -6.22 7.27
C ASP A 18 15.93 -6.47 8.25
N PHE A 19 15.76 -7.73 8.67
CA PHE A 19 14.81 -8.04 9.75
C PHE A 19 15.19 -7.34 11.06
N ALA A 20 16.48 -7.20 11.33
CA ALA A 20 16.95 -6.43 12.48
C ALA A 20 16.52 -4.97 12.37
N GLY A 21 16.55 -4.39 11.18
CA GLY A 21 16.00 -3.06 10.89
C GLY A 21 14.49 -2.97 11.09
N LEU A 22 13.73 -4.01 10.72
CA LEU A 22 12.31 -4.06 11.04
C LEU A 22 12.06 -4.08 12.55
N LEU A 23 12.74 -4.93 13.30
CA LEU A 23 12.61 -4.95 14.77
C LEU A 23 13.02 -3.62 15.39
N LYS A 24 14.08 -2.98 14.87
CA LYS A 24 14.49 -1.64 15.29
C LYS A 24 13.42 -0.59 14.99
N ALA A 25 12.82 -0.63 13.79
CA ALA A 25 11.73 0.26 13.41
C ALA A 25 10.51 0.06 14.32
N LEU A 26 10.08 -1.20 14.55
CA LEU A 26 9.00 -1.50 15.50
C LEU A 26 9.34 -1.07 16.94
N GLY A 27 10.63 -1.02 17.29
CA GLY A 27 11.13 -0.54 18.59
C GLY A 27 10.97 0.97 18.80
N THR A 28 10.72 1.75 17.75
CA THR A 28 10.42 3.19 17.87
C THR A 28 8.98 3.47 18.28
N VAL A 29 8.10 2.47 18.22
CA VAL A 29 6.69 2.58 18.60
C VAL A 29 6.58 2.65 20.12
N PRO A 30 5.93 3.68 20.70
CA PRO A 30 5.76 3.79 22.14
C PRO A 30 4.94 2.63 22.72
N ASP A 31 5.40 2.05 23.81
CA ASP A 31 4.64 1.01 24.53
C ASP A 31 3.58 1.68 25.42
N PRO A 32 2.28 1.55 25.12
CA PRO A 32 1.22 2.23 25.86
C PRO A 32 1.06 1.73 27.30
N ARG A 33 1.67 0.60 27.65
CA ARG A 33 1.50 -0.04 28.95
C ARG A 33 2.43 0.54 30.01
N LYS A 34 1.94 0.61 31.25
CA LYS A 34 2.78 0.86 32.43
C LYS A 34 3.79 -0.28 32.60
N ARG A 35 4.97 0.00 33.20
CA ARG A 35 6.07 -0.99 33.40
C ARG A 35 5.60 -2.33 33.97
N ARG A 36 4.67 -2.31 34.94
CA ARG A 36 4.12 -3.53 35.57
C ARG A 36 3.32 -4.41 34.61
N GLY A 37 2.81 -3.88 33.49
CA GLY A 37 2.02 -4.60 32.49
C GLY A 37 2.84 -5.19 31.34
N ARG A 38 4.18 -5.00 31.33
CA ARG A 38 5.05 -5.36 30.19
C ARG A 38 5.66 -6.76 30.35
N MET A 39 4.83 -7.76 30.62
CA MET A 39 5.32 -9.16 30.68
C MET A 39 5.95 -9.62 29.35
N TYR A 40 5.35 -9.21 28.24
CA TYR A 40 5.84 -9.46 26.87
C TYR A 40 6.27 -8.13 26.24
N GLY A 41 7.44 -8.06 25.60
CA GLY A 41 7.91 -6.86 24.90
C GLY A 41 6.96 -6.45 23.77
N LEU A 42 6.77 -5.14 23.57
CA LEU A 42 5.91 -4.63 22.48
C LEU A 42 6.41 -5.11 21.11
N VAL A 43 7.72 -4.98 20.86
CA VAL A 43 8.35 -5.39 19.59
C VAL A 43 8.09 -6.86 19.31
N PHE A 44 8.23 -7.74 20.35
CA PHE A 44 7.92 -9.15 20.21
C PHE A 44 6.46 -9.38 19.79
N VAL A 45 5.50 -8.71 20.45
CA VAL A 45 4.07 -8.90 20.13
C VAL A 45 3.75 -8.40 18.72
N LEU A 46 4.29 -7.24 18.31
CA LEU A 46 4.09 -6.72 16.95
C LEU A 46 4.71 -7.64 15.89
N ALA A 47 5.94 -8.09 16.09
CA ALA A 47 6.62 -9.00 15.15
C ALA A 47 5.94 -10.36 15.06
N ALA A 48 5.51 -10.94 16.20
CA ALA A 48 4.76 -12.21 16.22
C ALA A 48 3.39 -12.07 15.53
N SER A 49 2.70 -10.92 15.74
CA SER A 49 1.44 -10.62 15.05
C SER A 49 1.64 -10.44 13.53
N LEU A 50 2.73 -9.83 13.11
CA LEU A 50 3.09 -9.72 11.70
C LEU A 50 3.30 -11.11 11.06
N ILE A 51 4.02 -12.03 11.75
CA ILE A 51 4.20 -13.40 11.25
C ILE A 51 2.87 -14.13 11.16
N ALA A 52 1.97 -13.92 12.13
CA ALA A 52 0.62 -14.46 12.08
C ALA A 52 -0.16 -13.93 10.87
N VAL A 53 -0.06 -12.63 10.57
CA VAL A 53 -0.69 -12.02 9.38
C VAL A 53 -0.05 -12.54 8.08
N LEU A 54 1.27 -12.69 8.02
CA LEU A 54 1.97 -13.35 6.90
C LEU A 54 1.49 -14.80 6.71
N ALA A 55 1.05 -15.46 7.76
CA ALA A 55 0.44 -16.80 7.72
C ALA A 55 -1.09 -16.77 7.48
N GLY A 56 -1.67 -15.60 7.16
CA GLY A 56 -3.07 -15.47 6.79
C GLY A 56 -4.05 -15.13 7.92
N ALA A 57 -3.56 -14.82 9.13
CA ALA A 57 -4.43 -14.40 10.22
C ALA A 57 -5.22 -13.14 9.84
N SER A 58 -6.55 -13.20 9.91
CA SER A 58 -7.46 -12.13 9.50
C SER A 58 -8.06 -11.33 10.66
N ASN A 59 -7.98 -11.84 11.89
CA ASN A 59 -8.51 -11.22 13.10
C ASN A 59 -7.67 -11.53 14.33
N PHE A 60 -7.94 -10.86 15.45
CA PHE A 60 -7.13 -10.99 16.67
C PHE A 60 -7.07 -12.41 17.26
N ARG A 61 -8.16 -13.17 17.14
CA ARG A 61 -8.19 -14.57 17.60
C ARG A 61 -7.25 -15.43 16.78
N GLN A 62 -7.34 -15.32 15.44
CA GLN A 62 -6.43 -16.04 14.55
C GLN A 62 -4.97 -15.59 14.74
N VAL A 63 -4.72 -14.29 14.99
CA VAL A 63 -3.37 -13.83 15.36
C VAL A 63 -2.87 -14.59 16.60
N ALA A 64 -3.69 -14.71 17.64
CA ALA A 64 -3.29 -15.41 18.86
C ALA A 64 -3.08 -16.91 18.63
N ASP A 65 -3.95 -17.56 17.86
CA ASP A 65 -3.83 -18.98 17.53
C ASP A 65 -2.53 -19.24 16.76
N HIS A 66 -2.23 -18.41 15.73
CA HIS A 66 -0.98 -18.52 15.00
C HIS A 66 0.26 -18.24 15.84
N VAL A 67 0.19 -17.28 16.79
CA VAL A 67 1.31 -16.99 17.71
C VAL A 67 1.54 -18.16 18.66
N ALA A 68 0.49 -18.83 19.12
CA ALA A 68 0.60 -20.02 19.97
C ALA A 68 1.25 -21.20 19.24
N ASP A 69 1.07 -21.30 17.93
CA ASP A 69 1.63 -22.35 17.06
C ASP A 69 3.07 -22.04 16.58
N LEU A 70 3.67 -20.91 17.00
CA LEU A 70 5.04 -20.58 16.58
C LEU A 70 6.05 -21.55 17.21
N PRO A 71 7.01 -22.07 16.43
CA PRO A 71 8.09 -22.88 16.96
C PRO A 71 8.90 -22.15 18.04
N GLN A 72 9.37 -22.86 19.05
CA GLN A 72 10.15 -22.30 20.16
C GLN A 72 11.40 -21.56 19.68
N SER A 73 12.08 -22.05 18.65
CA SER A 73 13.23 -21.39 18.02
C SER A 73 12.85 -20.05 17.43
N LEU A 74 11.67 -19.94 16.81
CA LEU A 74 11.17 -18.68 16.25
C LEU A 74 10.76 -17.70 17.34
N LEU A 75 10.05 -18.18 18.37
CA LEU A 75 9.73 -17.36 19.56
C LEU A 75 10.99 -16.75 20.19
N SER A 76 12.06 -17.55 20.32
CA SER A 76 13.36 -17.09 20.81
C SER A 76 13.94 -15.97 19.94
N GLN A 77 13.96 -16.14 18.61
CA GLN A 77 14.49 -15.16 17.65
C GLN A 77 13.69 -13.85 17.65
N LEU A 78 12.40 -13.91 17.92
CA LEU A 78 11.53 -12.75 18.06
C LEU A 78 11.69 -12.02 19.39
N GLY A 79 12.47 -12.56 20.32
CA GLY A 79 12.68 -11.97 21.64
C GLY A 79 11.60 -12.33 22.68
N ALA A 80 10.96 -13.49 22.53
CA ALA A 80 10.03 -14.00 23.54
C ALA A 80 10.74 -14.24 24.87
N ARG A 81 10.02 -14.00 25.98
CA ARG A 81 10.54 -14.23 27.32
C ARG A 81 10.64 -15.71 27.63
N TRP A 82 11.79 -16.17 28.13
CA TRP A 82 11.95 -17.52 28.66
C TRP A 82 11.18 -17.70 29.97
N CYS A 83 10.39 -18.76 30.06
CA CYS A 83 9.66 -19.17 31.27
C CYS A 83 10.36 -20.35 31.91
N TYR A 84 11.10 -20.11 32.99
CA TYR A 84 11.85 -21.16 33.71
C TYR A 84 10.97 -22.27 34.27
N PHE A 85 9.74 -21.97 34.70
CA PHE A 85 8.84 -23.01 35.25
C PHE A 85 8.32 -23.99 34.19
N ARG A 86 8.14 -23.51 32.95
CA ARG A 86 7.62 -24.32 31.84
C ARG A 86 8.72 -24.79 30.90
N MET A 87 9.93 -24.29 31.07
CA MET A 87 11.08 -24.54 30.19
C MET A 87 10.75 -24.25 28.69
N ILE A 88 10.05 -23.16 28.43
CA ILE A 88 9.63 -22.71 27.09
C ILE A 88 9.74 -21.20 26.94
N PHE A 89 9.87 -20.72 25.71
CA PHE A 89 9.62 -19.34 25.40
C PHE A 89 8.12 -19.05 25.45
N ALA A 90 7.73 -18.10 26.31
CA ALA A 90 6.34 -17.81 26.59
C ALA A 90 5.77 -16.85 25.54
N PHE A 91 4.51 -17.01 25.20
CA PHE A 91 3.75 -16.15 24.30
C PHE A 91 2.47 -15.62 24.97
N PRO A 92 1.97 -14.44 24.56
CA PRO A 92 0.75 -13.85 25.11
C PRO A 92 -0.50 -14.56 24.59
N GLY A 93 -1.50 -14.70 25.45
CA GLY A 93 -2.83 -15.13 25.03
C GLY A 93 -3.60 -14.03 24.28
N GLU A 94 -4.71 -14.41 23.64
CA GLU A 94 -5.55 -13.59 22.76
C GLU A 94 -5.93 -12.24 23.40
N ARG A 95 -6.42 -12.25 24.64
CA ARG A 95 -6.81 -11.03 25.38
C ARG A 95 -5.66 -10.03 25.51
N THR A 96 -4.43 -10.51 25.69
CA THR A 96 -3.25 -9.65 25.82
C THR A 96 -2.87 -9.05 24.48
N ILE A 97 -2.87 -9.86 23.41
CA ILE A 97 -2.59 -9.42 22.04
C ILE A 97 -3.62 -8.37 21.62
N ARG A 98 -4.90 -8.69 21.73
CA ARG A 98 -6.02 -7.79 21.35
C ARG A 98 -5.89 -6.45 22.06
N ARG A 99 -5.81 -6.46 23.40
CA ARG A 99 -5.71 -5.22 24.17
C ARG A 99 -4.51 -4.39 23.73
N LEU A 100 -3.35 -5.02 23.56
CA LEU A 100 -2.16 -4.30 23.16
C LEU A 100 -2.28 -3.69 21.75
N LEU A 101 -2.80 -4.45 20.78
CA LEU A 101 -2.99 -3.95 19.41
C LEU A 101 -4.09 -2.88 19.32
N CYS A 102 -5.06 -2.88 20.25
CA CYS A 102 -6.05 -1.81 20.35
C CYS A 102 -5.51 -0.54 21.01
N ASP A 103 -4.54 -0.67 21.92
CA ASP A 103 -4.00 0.44 22.72
C ASP A 103 -2.73 1.08 22.08
N VAL A 104 -2.07 0.40 21.13
CA VAL A 104 -0.82 0.91 20.52
C VAL A 104 -1.09 2.17 19.69
N ASP A 105 -0.14 3.10 19.71
CA ASP A 105 -0.15 4.29 18.86
C ASP A 105 -0.08 3.88 17.38
N ALA A 106 -1.20 4.02 16.67
CA ALA A 106 -1.33 3.62 15.27
C ALA A 106 -0.52 4.51 14.33
N ASP A 107 -0.41 5.82 14.62
CA ASP A 107 0.40 6.74 13.83
C ASP A 107 1.89 6.39 13.93
N ALA A 108 2.35 6.09 15.14
CA ALA A 108 3.74 5.67 15.34
C ALA A 108 4.03 4.33 14.65
N LEU A 109 3.08 3.37 14.67
CA LEU A 109 3.22 2.11 13.98
C LEU A 109 3.22 2.28 12.46
N ASP A 110 2.32 3.11 11.91
CA ASP A 110 2.27 3.43 10.48
C ASP A 110 3.57 4.06 10.00
N ARG A 111 4.11 5.05 10.75
CA ARG A 111 5.41 5.67 10.44
C ARG A 111 6.56 4.67 10.49
N ALA A 112 6.60 3.82 11.50
CA ALA A 112 7.65 2.80 11.63
C ALA A 112 7.62 1.81 10.47
N ALA A 113 6.44 1.28 10.14
CA ALA A 113 6.23 0.34 9.04
C ALA A 113 6.53 0.98 7.68
N GLY A 114 6.01 2.18 7.43
CA GLY A 114 6.20 2.91 6.18
C GLY A 114 7.66 3.29 5.93
N THR A 115 8.36 3.78 6.95
CA THR A 115 9.78 4.13 6.88
C THR A 115 10.62 2.90 6.54
N TRP A 116 10.38 1.77 7.22
CA TRP A 116 11.09 0.53 6.94
C TRP A 116 10.78 0.00 5.54
N LEU A 117 9.51 -0.02 5.11
CA LEU A 117 9.14 -0.43 3.76
C LEU A 117 9.81 0.46 2.71
N ARG A 118 9.78 1.79 2.88
CA ARG A 118 10.38 2.73 1.92
C ARG A 118 11.90 2.54 1.81
N SER A 119 12.60 2.28 2.92
CA SER A 119 14.06 2.05 2.90
C SER A 119 14.45 0.77 2.14
N ASN A 120 13.52 -0.17 1.99
CA ASN A 120 13.71 -1.42 1.25
C ASN A 120 13.19 -1.37 -0.20
N ILE A 121 12.64 -0.24 -0.64
CA ILE A 121 12.29 -0.01 -2.05
C ILE A 121 13.51 0.58 -2.75
N GLY A 122 14.04 -0.12 -3.75
CA GLY A 122 15.13 0.41 -4.58
C GLY A 122 14.73 1.73 -5.26
N VAL A 123 15.71 2.57 -5.52
CA VAL A 123 15.51 3.79 -6.32
C VAL A 123 15.18 3.39 -7.76
N ASP A 124 14.12 3.98 -8.32
CA ASP A 124 13.75 3.72 -9.70
C ASP A 124 14.81 4.17 -10.70
N VAL A 125 14.91 3.46 -11.82
CA VAL A 125 15.72 3.91 -12.97
C VAL A 125 15.12 5.24 -13.44
N GLY A 126 15.93 6.31 -13.39
CA GLY A 126 15.46 7.68 -13.63
C GLY A 126 15.11 8.48 -12.36
N GLY A 127 15.11 7.84 -11.18
CA GLY A 127 14.97 8.51 -9.87
C GLY A 127 13.56 9.05 -9.55
N VAL A 128 12.53 8.74 -10.35
CA VAL A 128 11.14 9.19 -10.11
C VAL A 128 10.33 8.10 -9.44
N SER A 129 9.74 8.39 -8.29
CA SER A 129 8.82 7.49 -7.59
C SER A 129 7.37 7.92 -7.81
N ALA A 130 6.58 7.13 -8.56
CA ALA A 130 5.14 7.38 -8.68
C ALA A 130 4.39 6.78 -7.49
N VAL A 131 3.58 7.61 -6.84
CA VAL A 131 2.79 7.27 -5.65
C VAL A 131 1.31 7.52 -5.94
N ALA A 132 0.49 6.49 -5.78
CA ALA A 132 -0.96 6.61 -5.81
C ALA A 132 -1.49 6.90 -4.41
N ILE A 133 -2.41 7.86 -4.30
CA ILE A 133 -3.13 8.13 -3.06
C ILE A 133 -4.61 7.80 -3.25
N ASP A 134 -5.19 7.05 -2.30
CA ASP A 134 -6.59 6.63 -2.35
C ASP A 134 -7.09 6.23 -0.96
N GLY A 135 -8.41 6.33 -0.77
CA GLY A 135 -9.08 5.96 0.46
C GLY A 135 -9.67 4.56 0.44
N LYS A 136 -9.70 3.93 1.62
CA LYS A 136 -10.40 2.67 1.83
C LYS A 136 -11.21 2.71 3.11
N VAL A 137 -12.52 2.49 2.97
CA VAL A 137 -13.41 2.24 4.10
C VAL A 137 -13.19 0.82 4.61
N LEU A 138 -12.89 0.66 5.90
CA LEU A 138 -12.82 -0.63 6.59
C LEU A 138 -14.25 -1.06 7.01
N ARG A 139 -14.96 -1.74 6.12
CA ARG A 139 -16.40 -2.01 6.27
C ARG A 139 -16.79 -2.81 7.52
N GLY A 140 -15.88 -3.66 8.01
CA GLY A 140 -16.08 -4.43 9.24
C GLY A 140 -15.78 -3.66 10.52
N SER A 141 -15.39 -2.39 10.44
CA SER A 141 -15.01 -1.57 11.59
C SER A 141 -16.05 -0.53 11.90
N TRP A 142 -16.14 -0.15 13.19
CA TRP A 142 -17.04 0.93 13.65
C TRP A 142 -16.33 1.73 14.74
N THR A 143 -16.47 3.05 14.70
CA THR A 143 -16.02 3.94 15.77
C THR A 143 -17.09 4.05 16.85
N ASP A 144 -16.73 4.64 17.98
CA ASP A 144 -17.70 4.97 19.05
C ASP A 144 -18.80 5.95 18.57
N GLU A 145 -18.55 6.68 17.47
CA GLU A 145 -19.49 7.60 16.81
C GLU A 145 -20.37 6.91 15.75
N ASN A 146 -20.41 5.59 15.72
CA ASN A 146 -21.12 4.80 14.69
C ASN A 146 -20.68 5.10 13.23
N ALA A 147 -19.44 5.47 13.03
CA ALA A 147 -18.83 5.64 11.72
C ALA A 147 -17.87 4.50 11.41
N GLN A 148 -17.71 4.17 10.14
CA GLN A 148 -16.70 3.21 9.71
C GLN A 148 -15.33 3.89 9.65
N PHE A 149 -14.27 3.18 10.04
CA PHE A 149 -12.91 3.67 9.84
C PHE A 149 -12.62 3.78 8.34
N THR A 150 -12.14 4.95 7.95
CA THR A 150 -11.63 5.19 6.59
C THR A 150 -10.15 5.49 6.70
N LEU A 151 -9.35 4.80 5.89
CA LEU A 151 -7.90 5.01 5.82
C LEU A 151 -7.55 5.58 4.46
N PHE A 152 -6.85 6.71 4.46
CA PHE A 152 -6.29 7.32 3.27
C PHE A 152 -4.82 6.93 3.16
N SER A 153 -4.41 6.33 2.04
CA SER A 153 -3.13 5.62 1.90
C SER A 153 -2.33 6.12 0.71
N ALA A 154 -0.99 6.06 0.84
CA ALA A 154 -0.03 6.34 -0.21
C ALA A 154 0.72 5.06 -0.58
N MET A 155 0.62 4.64 -1.84
CA MET A 155 1.22 3.41 -2.37
C MET A 155 2.20 3.71 -3.50
N VAL A 156 3.43 3.20 -3.41
CA VAL A 156 4.40 3.23 -4.52
C VAL A 156 3.91 2.32 -5.64
N GLN A 157 3.55 2.89 -6.77
CA GLN A 157 2.84 2.21 -7.86
C GLN A 157 3.58 1.02 -8.44
N LYS A 158 4.89 1.16 -8.69
CA LYS A 158 5.73 0.15 -9.32
C LYS A 158 5.71 -1.17 -8.53
N VAL A 159 5.99 -1.09 -7.25
CA VAL A 159 6.07 -2.26 -6.36
C VAL A 159 4.76 -2.59 -5.67
N GLY A 160 3.78 -1.69 -5.68
CA GLY A 160 2.49 -1.86 -5.01
C GLY A 160 2.58 -1.85 -3.47
N VAL A 161 3.55 -1.17 -2.90
CA VAL A 161 3.83 -1.11 -1.46
C VAL A 161 3.26 0.17 -0.87
N THR A 162 2.40 0.03 0.14
CA THR A 162 1.87 1.17 0.91
C THR A 162 2.94 1.66 1.88
N ILE A 163 3.32 2.94 1.76
CA ILE A 163 4.40 3.56 2.54
C ILE A 163 3.90 4.56 3.58
N ALA A 164 2.66 4.99 3.48
CA ALA A 164 2.01 5.84 4.48
C ALA A 164 0.50 5.59 4.47
N GLN A 165 -0.13 5.82 5.62
CA GLN A 165 -1.58 5.92 5.73
C GLN A 165 -1.95 6.84 6.90
N VAL A 166 -3.09 7.50 6.77
CA VAL A 166 -3.70 8.32 7.82
C VAL A 166 -5.16 7.97 7.96
N GLU A 167 -5.71 8.18 9.15
CA GLU A 167 -7.14 8.03 9.38
C GLU A 167 -7.89 9.25 8.84
N VAL A 168 -9.03 9.02 8.22
CA VAL A 168 -9.98 10.07 7.85
C VAL A 168 -10.98 10.19 9.02
N PRO A 169 -10.95 11.29 9.78
CA PRO A 169 -11.85 11.47 10.93
C PRO A 169 -13.33 11.39 10.53
N ALA A 170 -14.16 10.84 11.40
CA ALA A 170 -15.60 10.78 11.20
C ALA A 170 -16.19 12.17 10.87
N GLY A 171 -17.12 12.22 9.93
CA GLY A 171 -17.72 13.47 9.47
C GLY A 171 -16.87 14.33 8.55
N THR A 172 -15.65 13.88 8.20
CA THR A 172 -14.76 14.52 7.22
C THR A 172 -14.62 13.67 5.95
N ASN A 173 -13.74 14.07 5.07
CA ASN A 173 -13.42 13.32 3.84
C ASN A 173 -11.91 13.28 3.60
N GLU A 174 -11.50 12.46 2.66
CA GLU A 174 -10.09 12.25 2.28
C GLU A 174 -9.39 13.54 1.81
N ILE A 175 -10.13 14.48 1.21
CA ILE A 175 -9.56 15.74 0.69
C ILE A 175 -8.88 16.52 1.83
N THR A 176 -9.48 16.52 3.02
CA THR A 176 -8.93 17.20 4.19
C THR A 176 -7.69 16.55 4.77
N GLN A 177 -7.41 15.30 4.37
CA GLN A 177 -6.28 14.51 4.87
C GLN A 177 -5.10 14.45 3.89
N VAL A 178 -5.17 15.10 2.73
CA VAL A 178 -4.09 15.08 1.73
C VAL A 178 -2.79 15.62 2.31
N GLU A 179 -2.83 16.75 2.99
CA GLU A 179 -1.67 17.36 3.64
C GLU A 179 -1.04 16.40 4.66
N GLY A 180 -1.84 15.89 5.61
CA GLY A 180 -1.37 14.94 6.62
C GLY A 180 -0.79 13.65 6.04
N LEU A 181 -1.38 13.13 4.95
CA LEU A 181 -0.85 11.94 4.27
C LEU A 181 0.49 12.23 3.60
N LEU A 182 0.61 13.37 2.88
CA LEU A 182 1.86 13.74 2.20
C LEU A 182 2.98 14.02 3.20
N GLU A 183 2.68 14.58 4.37
CA GLU A 183 3.65 14.76 5.46
C GLU A 183 4.06 13.44 6.10
N ALA A 184 3.13 12.49 6.24
CA ALA A 184 3.42 11.16 6.78
C ALA A 184 4.25 10.27 5.84
N MET A 185 4.35 10.62 4.55
CA MET A 185 5.17 9.86 3.60
C MET A 185 6.66 9.95 3.95
N PRO A 186 7.37 8.81 4.09
CA PRO A 186 8.80 8.77 4.40
C PRO A 186 9.66 9.04 3.14
N VAL A 187 9.44 10.20 2.51
CA VAL A 187 10.15 10.69 1.32
C VAL A 187 10.56 12.14 1.55
N ALA A 188 11.77 12.49 1.13
CA ALA A 188 12.26 13.86 1.24
C ALA A 188 11.67 14.76 0.13
N ASN A 189 11.57 16.07 0.38
CA ASN A 189 11.10 17.02 -0.64
C ASN A 189 12.05 17.10 -1.85
N ALA A 190 13.31 16.71 -1.69
CA ALA A 190 14.29 16.61 -2.78
C ALA A 190 14.10 15.35 -3.65
N ASP A 191 13.33 14.37 -3.21
CA ASP A 191 13.04 13.18 -3.99
C ASP A 191 12.11 13.55 -5.16
N LYS A 192 12.38 12.98 -6.34
CA LYS A 192 11.48 13.13 -7.48
C LYS A 192 10.27 12.23 -7.30
N VAL A 193 9.18 12.81 -6.83
CA VAL A 193 7.91 12.10 -6.58
C VAL A 193 6.81 12.63 -7.47
N VAL A 194 6.03 11.73 -7.99
CA VAL A 194 4.80 12.02 -8.75
C VAL A 194 3.62 11.45 -7.98
N ILE A 195 2.67 12.31 -7.63
CA ILE A 195 1.43 11.92 -6.96
C ILE A 195 0.34 11.71 -8.01
N THR A 196 -0.33 10.58 -7.95
CA THR A 196 -1.55 10.35 -8.74
C THR A 196 -2.74 10.19 -7.79
N ALA A 197 -3.85 10.80 -8.15
CA ALA A 197 -5.08 10.75 -7.37
C ALA A 197 -6.31 10.75 -8.29
N ASP A 198 -7.43 10.32 -7.73
CA ASP A 198 -8.71 10.37 -8.43
C ASP A 198 -9.25 11.81 -8.53
N ALA A 199 -10.42 11.97 -9.19
CA ALA A 199 -11.00 13.28 -9.44
C ALA A 199 -11.52 14.00 -8.18
N ALA A 200 -11.76 13.31 -7.07
CA ALA A 200 -12.15 13.94 -5.81
C ALA A 200 -11.01 14.83 -5.27
N HIS A 201 -9.77 14.37 -5.48
CA HIS A 201 -8.57 15.08 -5.04
C HIS A 201 -8.08 16.16 -6.03
N THR A 202 -8.79 16.39 -7.14
CA THR A 202 -8.47 17.47 -8.10
C THR A 202 -8.94 18.82 -7.53
N GLN A 203 -8.26 19.26 -6.47
CA GLN A 203 -8.54 20.51 -5.76
C GLN A 203 -7.34 21.44 -5.87
N ARG A 204 -7.60 22.75 -5.90
CA ARG A 204 -6.55 23.77 -6.05
C ARG A 204 -5.55 23.72 -4.89
N GLU A 205 -6.04 23.56 -3.67
CA GLU A 205 -5.19 23.47 -2.47
C GLU A 205 -4.36 22.19 -2.48
N THR A 206 -4.94 21.06 -2.88
CA THR A 206 -4.21 19.80 -3.08
C THR A 206 -3.05 19.98 -4.06
N ALA A 207 -3.31 20.60 -5.23
CA ALA A 207 -2.29 20.84 -6.24
C ALA A 207 -1.15 21.74 -5.72
N ARG A 208 -1.49 22.83 -5.00
CA ARG A 208 -0.50 23.72 -4.36
C ARG A 208 0.31 22.97 -3.30
N HIS A 209 -0.34 22.22 -2.44
CA HIS A 209 0.38 21.48 -1.39
C HIS A 209 1.37 20.48 -1.99
N ILE A 210 0.95 19.71 -3.00
CA ILE A 210 1.84 18.78 -3.69
C ILE A 210 3.04 19.51 -4.31
N LYS A 211 2.80 20.60 -5.06
CA LYS A 211 3.86 21.26 -5.84
C LYS A 211 4.66 22.27 -5.03
N ASP A 212 3.99 23.21 -4.37
CA ASP A 212 4.64 24.37 -3.75
C ASP A 212 5.21 24.02 -2.37
N VAL A 213 4.54 23.12 -1.60
CA VAL A 213 4.98 22.74 -0.26
C VAL A 213 5.93 21.56 -0.29
N ARG A 214 5.55 20.48 -1.02
CA ARG A 214 6.33 19.23 -1.06
C ARG A 214 7.35 19.20 -2.21
N GLY A 215 7.24 20.05 -3.21
CA GLY A 215 8.10 20.03 -4.40
C GLY A 215 7.87 18.80 -5.31
N PHE A 216 6.76 18.08 -5.11
CA PHE A 216 6.40 16.91 -5.90
C PHE A 216 5.62 17.33 -7.15
N ASP A 217 5.47 16.41 -8.10
CA ASP A 217 4.59 16.59 -9.25
C ASP A 217 3.28 15.81 -9.07
N TYR A 218 2.26 16.20 -9.82
CA TYR A 218 0.96 15.53 -9.78
C TYR A 218 0.47 15.12 -11.17
N PHE A 219 -0.37 14.09 -11.21
CA PHE A 219 -1.26 13.72 -12.30
C PHE A 219 -2.66 13.54 -11.70
N LEU A 220 -3.52 14.55 -11.92
CA LEU A 220 -4.85 14.62 -11.33
C LEU A 220 -5.90 14.43 -12.40
N GLN A 221 -6.85 13.52 -12.15
CA GLN A 221 -7.96 13.29 -13.06
C GLN A 221 -9.02 14.37 -12.93
N VAL A 222 -9.48 14.93 -14.04
CA VAL A 222 -10.54 15.94 -14.09
C VAL A 222 -11.84 15.29 -14.54
N LYS A 223 -12.92 15.47 -13.76
CA LYS A 223 -14.26 14.95 -14.05
C LYS A 223 -15.33 16.01 -13.82
N GLY A 224 -16.60 15.62 -13.95
CA GLY A 224 -17.76 16.49 -13.82
C GLY A 224 -17.97 17.16 -12.44
N ASN A 225 -17.23 16.74 -11.40
CA ASN A 225 -17.20 17.45 -10.11
C ASN A 225 -16.49 18.82 -10.19
N GLN A 226 -15.74 19.08 -11.27
CA GLN A 226 -15.07 20.33 -11.61
C GLN A 226 -15.48 20.78 -13.03
N PRO A 227 -16.75 21.20 -13.28
CA PRO A 227 -17.28 21.35 -14.63
C PRO A 227 -16.54 22.41 -15.46
N ASN A 228 -16.15 23.54 -14.86
CA ASN A 228 -15.42 24.59 -15.56
C ASN A 228 -14.00 24.16 -15.93
N LEU A 229 -13.31 23.46 -15.02
CA LEU A 229 -11.99 22.91 -15.27
C LEU A 229 -12.05 21.83 -16.35
N LEU A 230 -13.07 20.96 -16.29
CA LEU A 230 -13.29 19.93 -17.30
C LEU A 230 -13.53 20.55 -18.69
N ALA A 231 -14.34 21.61 -18.76
CA ALA A 231 -14.58 22.32 -20.03
C ALA A 231 -13.29 22.91 -20.60
N ALA A 232 -12.46 23.55 -19.77
CA ALA A 232 -11.18 24.12 -20.20
C ALA A 232 -10.20 23.04 -20.68
N VAL A 233 -10.08 21.92 -19.97
CA VAL A 233 -9.23 20.79 -20.39
C VAL A 233 -9.79 20.15 -21.67
N PHE A 234 -11.11 19.96 -21.77
CA PHE A 234 -11.76 19.42 -22.94
C PHE A 234 -11.52 20.30 -24.17
N GLU A 235 -11.75 21.61 -24.08
CA GLU A 235 -11.52 22.55 -25.17
C GLU A 235 -10.07 22.51 -25.68
N LYS A 236 -9.11 22.44 -24.77
CA LYS A 236 -7.68 22.41 -25.09
C LYS A 236 -7.23 21.10 -25.74
N VAL A 237 -7.73 19.95 -25.29
CA VAL A 237 -7.22 18.63 -25.70
C VAL A 237 -8.08 17.96 -26.78
N SER A 238 -9.40 18.23 -26.84
CA SER A 238 -10.29 17.50 -27.75
C SER A 238 -9.95 17.68 -29.25
N PRO A 239 -9.38 18.81 -29.73
CA PRO A 239 -8.96 18.94 -31.13
C PRO A 239 -7.91 17.91 -31.54
N LEU A 240 -7.03 17.49 -30.57
CA LEU A 240 -5.97 16.52 -30.81
C LEU A 240 -6.50 15.11 -31.05
N LEU A 241 -7.71 14.79 -30.56
CA LEU A 241 -8.30 13.45 -30.68
C LEU A 241 -8.63 13.04 -32.13
N LYS A 242 -8.56 13.99 -33.07
CA LYS A 242 -8.72 13.78 -34.52
C LYS A 242 -7.42 13.32 -35.19
N GLY A 243 -6.28 13.63 -34.57
CA GLY A 243 -4.94 13.28 -35.04
C GLY A 243 -4.42 11.99 -34.36
N ASP A 244 -3.20 11.64 -34.73
CA ASP A 244 -2.53 10.50 -34.18
C ASP A 244 -2.21 10.70 -32.68
N PRO A 245 -2.37 9.67 -31.84
CA PRO A 245 -2.00 9.76 -30.44
C PRO A 245 -0.47 9.82 -30.27
N GLY A 246 -0.02 10.55 -29.24
CA GLY A 246 1.39 10.59 -28.90
C GLY A 246 1.91 9.26 -28.31
N HIS A 247 0.99 8.41 -27.83
CA HIS A 247 1.32 7.06 -27.33
C HIS A 247 0.10 6.15 -27.46
N SER A 248 0.33 4.89 -27.88
CA SER A 248 -0.72 3.87 -28.00
C SER A 248 -0.25 2.52 -27.47
N VAL A 249 -1.10 1.85 -26.70
CA VAL A 249 -0.84 0.51 -26.16
C VAL A 249 -2.06 -0.38 -26.37
N THR A 250 -1.82 -1.62 -26.78
CA THR A 250 -2.86 -2.65 -26.87
C THR A 250 -2.45 -3.88 -26.09
N GLU A 251 -3.34 -4.35 -25.22
CA GLU A 251 -3.12 -5.54 -24.39
C GLU A 251 -4.24 -6.55 -24.54
N ARG A 252 -3.87 -7.82 -24.56
CA ARG A 252 -4.79 -8.95 -24.60
C ARG A 252 -4.76 -9.69 -23.27
N GLY A 253 -5.90 -9.93 -22.66
CA GLY A 253 -6.00 -10.67 -21.41
C GLY A 253 -7.43 -10.72 -20.88
N HIS A 254 -7.69 -11.65 -19.99
CA HIS A 254 -8.99 -11.78 -19.31
C HIS A 254 -10.21 -11.79 -20.26
N GLY A 255 -10.09 -12.46 -21.39
CA GLY A 255 -11.18 -12.58 -22.37
C GLY A 255 -11.47 -11.33 -23.19
N ARG A 256 -10.59 -10.33 -23.21
CA ARG A 256 -10.79 -9.04 -23.90
C ARG A 256 -9.48 -8.46 -24.43
N VAL A 257 -9.63 -7.50 -25.33
CA VAL A 257 -8.54 -6.64 -25.81
C VAL A 257 -8.78 -5.23 -25.31
N ASN A 258 -7.81 -4.67 -24.61
CA ASN A 258 -7.85 -3.27 -24.20
C ASN A 258 -6.87 -2.47 -25.07
N ALA A 259 -7.32 -1.35 -25.60
CA ALA A 259 -6.50 -0.40 -26.32
C ALA A 259 -6.57 0.97 -25.65
N TRP A 260 -5.41 1.60 -25.46
CA TRP A 260 -5.28 2.94 -24.92
C TRP A 260 -4.56 3.81 -25.91
N ASP A 261 -5.11 5.01 -26.10
CA ASP A 261 -4.51 6.06 -26.89
C ASP A 261 -4.38 7.30 -25.99
N THR A 262 -3.24 7.97 -26.02
CA THR A 262 -2.95 9.13 -25.17
C THR A 262 -2.52 10.32 -26.01
N TRP A 263 -3.16 11.47 -25.78
CA TRP A 263 -2.84 12.78 -26.37
C TRP A 263 -2.45 13.73 -25.26
N VAL A 264 -1.40 14.50 -25.46
CA VAL A 264 -0.86 15.47 -24.50
C VAL A 264 -0.62 16.81 -25.20
N THR A 265 -0.89 17.89 -24.51
CA THR A 265 -0.57 19.25 -24.91
C THR A 265 -0.10 20.07 -23.71
N ASP A 266 0.36 21.30 -23.92
CA ASP A 266 0.58 22.24 -22.84
C ASP A 266 -0.74 22.60 -22.13
N ALA A 267 -0.67 23.02 -20.86
CA ALA A 267 -1.82 23.47 -20.08
C ALA A 267 -1.96 25.02 -20.09
N ALA A 268 -1.29 25.73 -21.01
CA ALA A 268 -1.36 27.18 -21.09
C ALA A 268 -2.81 27.65 -21.27
N GLY A 269 -3.23 28.60 -20.44
CA GLY A 269 -4.60 29.13 -20.42
C GLY A 269 -5.59 28.37 -19.55
N ILE A 270 -5.20 27.22 -18.97
CA ILE A 270 -6.01 26.50 -17.97
C ILE A 270 -5.72 27.06 -16.58
N ASP A 271 -6.72 27.66 -15.95
CA ASP A 271 -6.58 28.20 -14.58
C ASP A 271 -6.62 27.08 -13.53
N PHE A 272 -5.47 26.40 -13.36
CA PHE A 272 -5.27 25.42 -12.31
C PHE A 272 -3.82 25.49 -11.79
N PRO A 273 -3.59 25.42 -10.43
CA PRO A 273 -2.28 25.67 -9.85
C PRO A 273 -1.19 24.76 -10.41
N CYS A 274 -0.10 25.38 -10.88
CA CYS A 274 1.10 24.71 -11.38
C CYS A 274 0.87 23.72 -12.54
N ALA A 275 -0.27 23.76 -13.22
CA ALA A 275 -0.54 22.90 -14.36
C ALA A 275 0.36 23.29 -15.55
N VAL A 276 1.13 22.32 -16.04
CA VAL A 276 2.07 22.46 -17.18
C VAL A 276 1.58 21.67 -18.40
N ARG A 277 0.99 20.50 -18.17
CA ARG A 277 0.50 19.60 -19.20
C ARG A 277 -0.96 19.22 -18.99
N ALA A 278 -1.69 19.07 -20.09
CA ALA A 278 -3.05 18.55 -20.14
C ALA A 278 -3.10 17.36 -21.11
N ALA A 279 -3.87 16.34 -20.75
CA ALA A 279 -3.95 15.11 -21.52
C ALA A 279 -5.36 14.51 -21.58
N CYS A 280 -5.61 13.72 -22.64
CA CYS A 280 -6.72 12.78 -22.70
C CYS A 280 -6.19 11.37 -22.92
N ILE A 281 -6.65 10.43 -22.10
CA ILE A 281 -6.43 9.01 -22.29
C ILE A 281 -7.74 8.38 -22.71
N ARG A 282 -7.78 7.80 -23.90
CA ARG A 282 -8.92 7.05 -24.43
C ARG A 282 -8.69 5.57 -24.22
N ARG A 283 -9.57 4.92 -23.48
CA ARG A 283 -9.60 3.46 -23.35
C ARG A 283 -10.72 2.87 -24.18
N LYS A 284 -10.42 1.86 -24.98
CA LYS A 284 -11.40 1.04 -25.70
C LYS A 284 -11.25 -0.40 -25.26
N VAL A 285 -12.37 -1.07 -25.04
CA VAL A 285 -12.40 -2.50 -24.70
C VAL A 285 -13.12 -3.25 -25.81
N PHE A 286 -12.46 -4.27 -26.35
CA PHE A 286 -13.00 -5.09 -27.42
C PHE A 286 -13.14 -6.55 -26.96
N THR A 287 -14.08 -7.28 -27.55
CA THR A 287 -14.09 -8.74 -27.53
C THR A 287 -12.91 -9.28 -28.37
N PHE A 288 -12.61 -10.57 -28.24
CA PHE A 288 -11.66 -11.19 -29.17
C PHE A 288 -12.18 -11.25 -30.63
N ALA A 289 -13.49 -11.14 -30.84
CA ALA A 289 -14.12 -11.03 -32.15
C ALA A 289 -14.01 -9.61 -32.75
N GLY A 290 -13.42 -8.63 -32.03
CA GLY A 290 -13.23 -7.26 -32.51
C GLY A 290 -14.40 -6.31 -32.23
N GLU A 291 -15.44 -6.74 -31.52
CA GLU A 291 -16.57 -5.89 -31.15
C GLU A 291 -16.18 -4.93 -30.01
N CYS A 292 -16.43 -3.62 -30.18
CA CYS A 292 -16.14 -2.61 -29.15
C CYS A 292 -17.23 -2.64 -28.06
N LYS A 293 -16.86 -3.01 -26.84
CA LYS A 293 -17.76 -3.08 -25.67
C LYS A 293 -17.90 -1.77 -24.92
N SER A 294 -16.80 -1.03 -24.79
CA SER A 294 -16.81 0.26 -24.10
C SER A 294 -15.75 1.20 -24.66
N LYS A 295 -16.03 2.50 -24.49
CA LYS A 295 -15.09 3.60 -24.78
C LYS A 295 -15.17 4.59 -23.64
N GLU A 296 -14.05 4.86 -23.02
CA GLU A 296 -13.91 5.78 -21.90
C GLU A 296 -12.86 6.83 -22.22
N LEU A 297 -13.07 8.08 -21.73
CA LEU A 297 -12.12 9.18 -21.84
C LEU A 297 -11.78 9.64 -20.43
N ALA A 298 -10.50 9.74 -20.12
CA ALA A 298 -9.99 10.33 -18.90
C ALA A 298 -9.23 11.62 -19.24
N TRP A 299 -9.60 12.69 -18.58
CA TRP A 299 -8.98 14.02 -18.73
C TRP A 299 -8.06 14.24 -17.55
N ILE A 300 -6.80 14.62 -17.79
CA ILE A 300 -5.75 14.67 -16.78
C ILE A 300 -5.03 16.01 -16.87
N LEU A 301 -4.72 16.58 -15.71
CA LEU A 301 -3.78 17.70 -15.56
C LEU A 301 -2.53 17.24 -14.82
N SER A 302 -1.39 17.80 -15.20
CA SER A 302 -0.12 17.52 -14.56
C SER A 302 0.72 18.78 -14.38
N SER A 303 1.46 18.83 -13.27
CA SER A 303 2.51 19.82 -13.02
C SER A 303 3.88 19.41 -13.60
N ALA A 304 4.00 18.16 -14.07
CA ALA A 304 5.23 17.64 -14.63
C ALA A 304 5.31 17.92 -16.15
N GLU A 305 6.52 18.21 -16.63
CA GLU A 305 6.87 18.12 -18.05
C GLU A 305 6.95 16.64 -18.45
N ALA A 306 5.82 16.08 -18.89
CA ALA A 306 5.65 14.64 -19.09
C ALA A 306 5.22 14.32 -20.52
N THR A 307 5.66 13.17 -21.01
CA THR A 307 5.31 12.62 -22.32
C THR A 307 3.94 11.91 -22.29
N ALA A 308 3.41 11.57 -23.46
CA ALA A 308 2.18 10.77 -23.55
C ALA A 308 2.34 9.37 -22.94
N GLU A 309 3.54 8.79 -22.99
CA GLU A 309 3.87 7.52 -22.35
C GLU A 309 3.87 7.63 -20.82
N ASP A 310 4.41 8.74 -20.27
CA ASP A 310 4.38 9.00 -18.83
C ASP A 310 2.93 9.12 -18.33
N PHE A 311 2.08 9.89 -19.04
CA PHE A 311 0.66 10.00 -18.70
C PHE A 311 -0.04 8.63 -18.70
N HIS A 312 0.18 7.84 -19.76
CA HIS A 312 -0.37 6.49 -19.82
C HIS A 312 0.09 5.65 -18.61
N THR A 313 1.39 5.65 -18.34
CA THR A 313 2.02 4.81 -17.31
C THR A 313 1.52 5.19 -15.92
N TYR A 314 1.57 6.46 -15.54
CA TYR A 314 1.22 6.88 -14.18
C TYR A 314 -0.28 6.80 -13.91
N VAL A 315 -1.12 7.25 -14.86
CA VAL A 315 -2.58 7.22 -14.68
C VAL A 315 -3.11 5.79 -14.67
N ARG A 316 -2.59 4.92 -15.57
CA ARG A 316 -2.98 3.52 -15.55
C ARG A 316 -2.54 2.81 -14.29
N SER A 317 -1.34 3.08 -13.82
CA SER A 317 -0.78 2.45 -12.62
C SER A 317 -1.45 2.95 -11.34
N HIS A 318 -2.18 4.08 -11.39
CA HIS A 318 -2.97 4.57 -10.26
C HIS A 318 -4.00 3.52 -9.79
N TRP A 319 -4.71 2.84 -10.72
CA TRP A 319 -5.63 1.76 -10.35
C TRP A 319 -4.96 0.55 -9.68
N GLY A 320 -3.64 0.55 -9.67
CA GLY A 320 -2.87 -0.42 -8.91
C GLY A 320 -3.15 -0.37 -7.40
N ILE A 321 -3.54 0.79 -6.84
CA ILE A 321 -3.83 0.89 -5.41
C ILE A 321 -5.05 0.06 -5.03
N GLU A 322 -6.12 0.09 -5.85
CA GLU A 322 -7.28 -0.77 -5.65
C GLU A 322 -6.93 -2.26 -5.79
N ASN A 323 -6.24 -2.63 -6.86
CA ASN A 323 -5.96 -4.02 -7.19
C ASN A 323 -4.84 -4.64 -6.35
N LYS A 324 -3.79 -3.86 -6.09
CA LYS A 324 -2.62 -4.35 -5.36
C LYS A 324 -2.71 -4.11 -3.84
N SER A 325 -3.49 -3.14 -3.34
CA SER A 325 -3.66 -2.88 -1.92
C SER A 325 -5.04 -3.32 -1.43
N HIS A 326 -6.10 -2.64 -1.82
CA HIS A 326 -7.43 -2.83 -1.26
C HIS A 326 -7.97 -4.24 -1.52
N TYR A 327 -8.00 -4.68 -2.78
CA TYR A 327 -8.46 -6.01 -3.15
C TYR A 327 -7.65 -7.14 -2.50
N VAL A 328 -6.32 -6.98 -2.39
CA VAL A 328 -5.48 -8.01 -1.76
C VAL A 328 -5.78 -8.13 -0.27
N ARG A 329 -6.00 -7.02 0.43
CA ARG A 329 -6.38 -7.02 1.86
C ARG A 329 -7.73 -7.72 2.07
N ASP A 330 -8.69 -7.49 1.18
CA ASP A 330 -10.02 -8.11 1.25
C ASP A 330 -10.00 -9.59 0.90
N THR A 331 -9.29 -9.99 -0.14
CA THR A 331 -9.29 -11.39 -0.60
C THR A 331 -8.34 -12.30 0.17
N THR A 332 -7.24 -11.77 0.70
CA THR A 332 -6.26 -12.57 1.45
C THR A 332 -6.59 -12.61 2.94
N TRP A 333 -6.96 -11.48 3.52
CA TRP A 333 -7.15 -11.34 4.96
C TRP A 333 -8.58 -11.01 5.35
N SER A 334 -9.53 -11.04 4.41
CA SER A 334 -10.96 -10.80 4.66
C SER A 334 -11.22 -9.52 5.47
N GLU A 335 -10.51 -8.42 5.12
CA GLU A 335 -10.49 -7.20 5.92
C GLU A 335 -11.88 -6.61 6.11
N ASP A 336 -12.69 -6.56 5.05
CA ASP A 336 -14.06 -6.03 5.09
C ASP A 336 -15.02 -6.83 6.00
N THR A 337 -14.66 -8.07 6.35
CA THR A 337 -15.43 -8.91 7.28
C THR A 337 -14.84 -8.96 8.68
N HIS A 338 -13.68 -8.34 8.91
CA HIS A 338 -13.05 -8.28 10.23
C HIS A 338 -13.79 -7.29 11.12
N GLN A 339 -14.61 -7.83 12.03
CA GLN A 339 -15.33 -7.03 13.02
C GLN A 339 -14.35 -6.55 14.11
N ALA A 340 -13.97 -5.28 14.05
CA ALA A 340 -13.11 -4.63 15.02
C ALA A 340 -13.72 -3.26 15.38
N TYR A 341 -13.97 -3.06 16.68
CA TYR A 341 -14.73 -1.90 17.16
C TYR A 341 -14.03 -1.16 18.30
N THR A 342 -12.81 -1.54 18.65
CA THR A 342 -12.16 -1.03 19.85
C THR A 342 -10.85 -0.34 19.53
N GLY A 343 -10.70 0.91 19.91
CA GLY A 343 -9.49 1.70 19.84
C GLY A 343 -8.82 1.64 18.46
N ASN A 344 -7.51 1.57 18.45
CA ASN A 344 -6.72 1.52 17.21
C ASN A 344 -6.71 0.14 16.52
N GLY A 345 -7.44 -0.85 17.04
CA GLY A 345 -7.42 -2.24 16.53
C GLY A 345 -7.63 -2.38 15.03
N PRO A 346 -8.67 -1.76 14.41
CA PRO A 346 -8.89 -1.81 12.98
C PRO A 346 -7.70 -1.29 12.18
N ARG A 347 -7.18 -0.12 12.56
CA ARG A 347 -6.06 0.55 11.91
C ARG A 347 -4.75 -0.24 12.04
N VAL A 348 -4.45 -0.72 13.23
CA VAL A 348 -3.26 -1.54 13.50
C VAL A 348 -3.28 -2.83 12.67
N MET A 349 -4.43 -3.49 12.56
CA MET A 349 -4.55 -4.66 11.69
C MET A 349 -4.36 -4.31 10.20
N ALA A 350 -4.84 -3.15 9.76
CA ALA A 350 -4.59 -2.65 8.40
C ALA A 350 -3.09 -2.40 8.16
N THR A 351 -2.39 -1.79 9.13
CA THR A 351 -0.93 -1.59 9.07
C THR A 351 -0.18 -2.91 8.97
N LEU A 352 -0.53 -3.90 9.80
CA LEU A 352 0.09 -5.23 9.76
C LEU A 352 -0.14 -5.93 8.41
N ARG A 353 -1.34 -5.78 7.80
CA ARG A 353 -1.63 -6.31 6.46
C ARG A 353 -0.84 -5.59 5.37
N ASN A 354 -0.74 -4.26 5.44
CA ASN A 354 0.08 -3.47 4.52
C ASN A 354 1.56 -3.87 4.61
N LEU A 355 2.06 -4.05 5.83
CA LEU A 355 3.43 -4.49 6.07
C LEU A 355 3.66 -5.90 5.53
N ALA A 356 2.75 -6.84 5.79
CA ALA A 356 2.82 -8.20 5.25
C ALA A 356 2.77 -8.22 3.71
N ALA A 357 1.84 -7.48 3.10
CA ALA A 357 1.75 -7.36 1.63
C ALA A 357 3.02 -6.72 1.05
N GLY A 358 3.55 -5.69 1.71
CA GLY A 358 4.80 -5.02 1.34
C GLY A 358 5.98 -5.99 1.35
N ILE A 359 6.18 -6.74 2.44
CA ILE A 359 7.23 -7.76 2.55
C ILE A 359 7.12 -8.79 1.43
N LEU A 360 5.92 -9.34 1.19
CA LEU A 360 5.71 -10.33 0.13
C LEU A 360 6.07 -9.77 -1.25
N ARG A 361 5.64 -8.56 -1.57
CA ARG A 361 5.92 -7.93 -2.87
C ARG A 361 7.39 -7.60 -3.07
N LEU A 362 8.01 -7.05 -2.05
CA LEU A 362 9.44 -6.77 -2.09
C LEU A 362 10.27 -8.05 -2.27
N ASN A 363 9.75 -9.21 -1.86
CA ASN A 363 10.31 -10.53 -2.17
C ASN A 363 9.86 -11.09 -3.55
N GLY A 364 9.25 -10.30 -4.43
CA GLY A 364 8.84 -10.72 -5.76
C GLY A 364 7.63 -11.68 -5.80
N VAL A 365 6.87 -11.77 -4.70
CA VAL A 365 5.70 -12.65 -4.62
C VAL A 365 4.54 -12.08 -5.47
N GLY A 366 4.16 -12.80 -6.54
CA GLY A 366 3.03 -12.44 -7.40
C GLY A 366 1.67 -12.86 -6.82
N ASP A 367 1.58 -14.06 -6.23
CA ASP A 367 0.35 -14.60 -5.60
C ASP A 367 0.46 -14.58 -4.08
N ILE A 368 -0.01 -13.47 -3.50
CA ILE A 368 0.04 -13.21 -2.06
C ILE A 368 -0.79 -14.24 -1.30
N LYS A 369 -2.03 -14.50 -1.73
CA LYS A 369 -2.94 -15.42 -1.05
C LYS A 369 -2.37 -16.82 -0.96
N ARG A 370 -1.92 -17.38 -2.08
CA ARG A 370 -1.29 -18.70 -2.12
C ARG A 370 -0.03 -18.77 -1.25
N THR A 371 0.74 -17.67 -1.18
CA THR A 371 1.96 -17.63 -0.37
C THR A 371 1.63 -17.57 1.11
N THR A 372 0.62 -16.81 1.54
CA THR A 372 0.15 -16.82 2.94
C THR A 372 -0.35 -18.20 3.37
N GLU A 373 -1.09 -18.91 2.50
CA GLU A 373 -1.52 -20.29 2.76
C GLU A 373 -0.32 -21.27 2.90
N ARG A 374 0.76 -21.05 2.15
CA ARG A 374 2.00 -21.85 2.26
C ARG A 374 2.73 -21.55 3.57
N ILE A 375 2.79 -20.29 3.99
CA ILE A 375 3.36 -19.88 5.28
C ILE A 375 2.51 -20.46 6.44
N ALA A 376 1.18 -20.49 6.29
CA ALA A 376 0.28 -21.09 7.27
C ALA A 376 0.59 -22.56 7.57
N ARG A 377 1.05 -23.32 6.56
CA ARG A 377 1.43 -24.74 6.70
C ARG A 377 2.83 -24.93 7.30
N ASP A 378 3.70 -23.95 7.12
CA ASP A 378 5.08 -24.00 7.59
C ASP A 378 5.56 -22.57 7.92
N ARG A 379 5.59 -22.24 9.21
CA ARG A 379 5.95 -20.91 9.73
C ARG A 379 7.40 -20.52 9.45
N TYR A 380 8.29 -21.49 9.24
CA TYR A 380 9.68 -21.19 8.89
C TYR A 380 9.82 -20.51 7.52
N ARG A 381 8.83 -20.63 6.64
CA ARG A 381 8.80 -19.90 5.36
C ARG A 381 8.69 -18.38 5.55
N ALA A 382 8.07 -17.90 6.63
CA ALA A 382 8.08 -16.49 6.97
C ALA A 382 9.50 -15.98 7.26
N LEU A 383 10.35 -16.84 7.88
CA LEU A 383 11.73 -16.49 8.18
C LEU A 383 12.57 -16.26 6.94
N SER A 384 12.40 -17.08 5.90
CA SER A 384 13.13 -16.90 4.64
C SER A 384 12.78 -15.58 3.96
N LEU A 385 11.52 -15.15 4.08
CA LEU A 385 11.05 -13.86 3.58
C LEU A 385 11.59 -12.66 4.39
N LEU A 386 11.93 -12.90 5.65
CA LEU A 386 12.47 -11.91 6.58
C LEU A 386 13.99 -12.02 6.74
N SER A 387 14.67 -12.89 5.93
CA SER A 387 16.11 -13.21 6.03
C SER A 387 16.58 -13.66 7.44
N LEU A 388 15.67 -14.24 8.21
CA LEU A 388 16.03 -14.87 9.48
C LEU A 388 16.73 -16.20 9.18
N ARG A 389 18.02 -16.31 9.53
CA ARG A 389 18.76 -17.57 9.41
C ARG A 389 18.12 -18.61 10.33
N THR A 390 17.78 -19.78 9.79
CA THR A 390 17.47 -20.96 10.59
C THR A 390 18.73 -21.33 11.37
N VAL A 391 18.72 -21.07 12.68
CA VAL A 391 19.73 -21.65 13.56
C VAL A 391 19.35 -23.12 13.68
N THR A 392 20.05 -23.99 12.94
CA THR A 392 20.03 -25.42 13.18
C THR A 392 20.57 -25.60 14.58
N ALA A 393 19.70 -26.06 15.50
CA ALA A 393 20.16 -26.50 16.81
C ALA A 393 21.18 -27.64 16.57
N THR A 394 22.44 -27.33 16.74
CA THR A 394 23.48 -28.33 16.86
C THR A 394 23.23 -29.07 18.18
N THR A 395 22.83 -30.32 18.09
CA THR A 395 22.71 -31.27 19.17
C THR A 395 23.99 -31.35 20.01
#